data_fdcd1054550b9f8fe3c57a16c0612e47
#
_entry.id   fdcd1054550b9f8fe3c57a16c0612e47
#
_cell.length_a   1.000
_cell.length_b   1.000
_cell.length_c   1.000
_cell.angle_alpha   90.00
_cell.angle_beta   90.00
_cell.angle_gamma   90.00
#
_symmetry.space_group_name_H-M   'P 1'
#
loop_
_entity.id
_entity.type
_entity.pdbx_description
1 polymer ?
#
loop_
_entity_poly.entity_id
_entity_poly.type
_entity_poly.pdbx_seq_one_letter_code
_entity_poly.pdbx_strand_id
1 'polypeptide(L)'
;KVIDLQGKIVAPAFIDLQLNGCGGVLFNDKISLDTLRIMNETNIKTGTTSYLPTLITTTDENIEKALKLVEENENLEEIGVLGLHIEGPYISIPKKGIHNPAYIRVMSDEIIHKIAKFGSKVTKIMTIAPENAKVEHLKELKDSGINLSIGHTNATYEEALEKVEYFKMATHLFNAMSSFTSREPGVIGAIFENKSLYTGIIVDGVHSHYGSVKIAKDILKEKLFLVTDAVAPVGTNMESFMFEGNKVLYKDGKCISPDGTLGGSALTMIEGVQNLVKHVRVSLEEALFMASTYPAKAIRVDDKYGYIKEGYIADLVVLDKELNISNMIVKGEYK
;
A
#
# COMPACT_ATOMS: atom_id res chain seq x y z
N LYS A 1 -15.27 29.70 11.99
CA LYS A 1 -16.20 28.77 12.66
C LYS A 1 -15.40 27.96 13.67
N VAL A 2 -15.81 27.93 14.92
CA VAL A 2 -15.22 27.11 15.98
C VAL A 2 -16.07 25.84 16.11
N ILE A 3 -15.41 24.68 16.19
CA ILE A 3 -16.04 23.37 16.40
C ILE A 3 -15.47 22.83 17.73
N ASP A 4 -16.33 22.66 18.74
CA ASP A 4 -15.95 22.00 19.98
C ASP A 4 -16.01 20.48 19.78
N LEU A 5 -14.87 19.81 19.87
CA LEU A 5 -14.74 18.37 19.72
C LEU A 5 -14.84 17.60 21.05
N GLN A 6 -15.14 18.31 22.17
CA GLN A 6 -15.42 17.70 23.47
C GLN A 6 -14.30 16.76 23.96
N GLY A 7 -13.06 17.17 23.77
CA GLY A 7 -11.89 16.39 24.20
C GLY A 7 -11.53 15.16 23.34
N LYS A 8 -12.10 15.04 22.15
CA LYS A 8 -11.72 14.02 21.15
C LYS A 8 -10.34 14.33 20.57
N ILE A 9 -9.72 13.32 19.98
CA ILE A 9 -8.40 13.40 19.36
C ILE A 9 -8.57 13.80 17.89
N VAL A 10 -7.77 14.75 17.43
CA VAL A 10 -7.70 15.13 16.01
C VAL A 10 -6.34 14.76 15.46
N ALA A 11 -6.34 14.10 14.31
CA ALA A 11 -5.12 13.71 13.60
C ALA A 11 -5.29 13.93 12.10
N PRO A 12 -4.18 14.00 11.31
CA PRO A 12 -4.27 13.94 9.86
C PRO A 12 -5.01 12.66 9.44
N ALA A 13 -5.84 12.74 8.42
CA ALA A 13 -6.49 11.57 7.85
C ALA A 13 -5.46 10.59 7.27
N PHE A 14 -5.85 9.35 7.13
CA PHE A 14 -4.95 8.27 6.75
C PHE A 14 -4.67 8.24 5.24
N ILE A 15 -3.49 7.76 4.91
CA ILE A 15 -2.99 7.57 3.54
C ILE A 15 -2.61 6.12 3.36
N ASP A 16 -3.32 5.40 2.50
CA ASP A 16 -3.06 3.99 2.21
C ASP A 16 -2.33 3.83 0.86
N LEU A 17 -1.09 3.38 0.90
CA LEU A 17 -0.25 3.23 -0.30
C LEU A 17 -0.40 1.87 -0.99
N GLN A 18 -1.26 0.97 -0.46
CA GLN A 18 -1.52 -0.33 -1.06
C GLN A 18 -2.96 -0.74 -0.79
N LEU A 19 -3.83 -0.52 -1.78
CA LEU A 19 -5.26 -0.78 -1.71
C LEU A 19 -5.76 -1.42 -3.00
N ASN A 20 -6.05 -2.71 -3.00
CA ASN A 20 -6.55 -3.44 -4.18
C ASN A 20 -8.04 -3.20 -4.42
N GLY A 21 -8.81 -2.97 -3.35
CA GLY A 21 -10.24 -2.72 -3.41
C GLY A 21 -10.89 -2.61 -2.04
N CYS A 22 -12.13 -2.16 -2.03
CA CYS A 22 -13.04 -2.15 -0.88
C CYS A 22 -14.45 -1.79 -1.38
N GLY A 23 -15.45 -1.89 -0.51
CA GLY A 23 -16.84 -1.57 -0.92
C GLY A 23 -17.42 -2.53 -1.95
N GLY A 24 -16.92 -3.76 -2.00
CA GLY A 24 -17.39 -4.78 -2.93
C GLY A 24 -16.74 -4.75 -4.31
N VAL A 25 -15.73 -3.92 -4.53
CA VAL A 25 -15.04 -3.80 -5.82
C VAL A 25 -13.53 -4.06 -5.70
N LEU A 26 -12.92 -4.49 -6.79
CA LEU A 26 -11.48 -4.59 -6.98
C LEU A 26 -11.06 -3.74 -8.18
N PHE A 27 -9.94 -3.03 -8.06
CA PHE A 27 -9.43 -2.19 -9.15
C PHE A 27 -8.99 -3.02 -10.36
N ASN A 28 -8.43 -4.22 -10.13
CA ASN A 28 -8.07 -5.15 -11.20
C ASN A 28 -9.28 -5.60 -12.04
N ASP A 29 -10.44 -5.84 -11.40
CA ASP A 29 -11.63 -6.34 -12.11
C ASP A 29 -12.24 -5.29 -13.03
N LYS A 30 -12.24 -4.03 -12.58
CA LYS A 30 -12.80 -2.91 -13.34
C LYS A 30 -11.99 -1.64 -13.16
N ILE A 31 -11.05 -1.42 -14.07
CA ILE A 31 -10.24 -0.19 -14.12
C ILE A 31 -11.13 0.95 -14.62
N SER A 32 -11.73 1.71 -13.68
CA SER A 32 -12.67 2.79 -13.99
C SER A 32 -12.80 3.82 -12.87
N LEU A 33 -13.27 5.03 -13.21
CA LEU A 33 -13.59 6.07 -12.22
C LEU A 33 -14.65 5.64 -11.21
N ASP A 34 -15.65 4.86 -11.64
CA ASP A 34 -16.71 4.38 -10.74
C ASP A 34 -16.12 3.49 -9.65
N THR A 35 -15.20 2.59 -10.01
CA THR A 35 -14.47 1.77 -9.03
C THR A 35 -13.73 2.65 -8.02
N LEU A 36 -13.00 3.65 -8.48
CA LEU A 36 -12.26 4.57 -7.61
C LEU A 36 -13.19 5.38 -6.69
N ARG A 37 -14.37 5.80 -7.18
CA ARG A 37 -15.37 6.49 -6.35
C ARG A 37 -15.92 5.59 -5.24
N ILE A 38 -16.26 4.33 -5.55
CA ILE A 38 -16.71 3.36 -4.55
C ILE A 38 -15.64 3.12 -3.50
N MET A 39 -14.39 2.97 -3.92
CA MET A 39 -13.25 2.82 -3.01
C MET A 39 -13.10 4.06 -2.09
N ASN A 40 -13.19 5.26 -2.63
CA ASN A 40 -13.12 6.50 -1.85
C ASN A 40 -14.26 6.61 -0.83
N GLU A 41 -15.49 6.40 -1.25
CA GLU A 41 -16.68 6.48 -0.36
C GLU A 41 -16.61 5.47 0.79
N THR A 42 -16.03 4.30 0.54
CA THR A 42 -15.81 3.27 1.56
C THR A 42 -14.68 3.68 2.51
N ASN A 43 -13.57 4.15 1.98
CA ASN A 43 -12.38 4.52 2.73
C ASN A 43 -12.60 5.70 3.68
N ILE A 44 -13.34 6.72 3.24
CA ILE A 44 -13.65 7.88 4.09
C ILE A 44 -14.32 7.44 5.40
N LYS A 45 -15.18 6.43 5.38
CA LYS A 45 -15.86 5.92 6.58
C LYS A 45 -14.90 5.31 7.59
N THR A 46 -13.70 4.91 7.15
CA THR A 46 -12.66 4.28 7.96
C THR A 46 -11.42 5.16 8.15
N GLY A 47 -11.55 6.47 7.87
CA GLY A 47 -10.51 7.48 8.14
C GLY A 47 -9.49 7.69 7.04
N THR A 48 -9.59 6.97 5.93
CA THR A 48 -8.66 7.08 4.80
C THR A 48 -9.22 8.04 3.77
N THR A 49 -8.55 9.17 3.55
CA THR A 49 -8.95 10.18 2.56
C THR A 49 -8.06 10.18 1.33
N SER A 50 -6.92 9.50 1.40
CA SER A 50 -5.95 9.43 0.31
C SER A 50 -5.40 8.02 0.16
N TYR A 51 -5.26 7.57 -1.09
CA TYR A 51 -4.78 6.21 -1.34
C TYR A 51 -4.16 6.04 -2.73
N LEU A 52 -3.43 4.94 -2.91
CA LEU A 52 -3.00 4.46 -4.22
C LEU A 52 -3.81 3.21 -4.57
N PRO A 53 -4.73 3.27 -5.56
CA PRO A 53 -5.33 2.06 -6.10
C PRO A 53 -4.20 1.18 -6.64
N THR A 54 -4.19 -0.08 -6.17
CA THR A 54 -3.15 -1.04 -6.50
C THR A 54 -3.62 -1.93 -7.63
N LEU A 55 -2.85 -1.93 -8.72
CA LEU A 55 -3.04 -2.81 -9.86
C LEU A 55 -2.04 -3.96 -9.72
N ILE A 56 -2.51 -5.15 -9.33
CA ILE A 56 -1.64 -6.31 -9.25
C ILE A 56 -1.40 -6.90 -10.64
N THR A 57 -0.47 -7.85 -10.73
CA THR A 57 -0.05 -8.55 -11.95
C THR A 57 -1.19 -8.78 -12.95
N THR A 58 -1.08 -8.18 -14.12
CA THR A 58 -2.10 -8.23 -15.18
C THR A 58 -1.45 -8.04 -16.57
N THR A 59 -2.26 -7.89 -17.62
CA THR A 59 -1.79 -7.68 -19.00
C THR A 59 -1.24 -6.26 -19.21
N ASP A 60 -0.45 -6.05 -20.27
CA ASP A 60 0.07 -4.74 -20.64
C ASP A 60 -1.07 -3.77 -21.01
N GLU A 61 -2.15 -4.27 -21.65
CA GLU A 61 -3.33 -3.48 -21.99
C GLU A 61 -4.02 -2.92 -20.73
N ASN A 62 -4.12 -3.72 -19.67
CA ASN A 62 -4.69 -3.27 -18.41
C ASN A 62 -3.78 -2.26 -17.71
N ILE A 63 -2.46 -2.45 -17.76
CA ILE A 63 -1.50 -1.46 -17.25
C ILE A 63 -1.69 -0.13 -18.00
N GLU A 64 -1.69 -0.15 -19.34
CA GLU A 64 -1.89 1.05 -20.16
C GLU A 64 -3.25 1.72 -19.87
N LYS A 65 -4.30 0.93 -19.69
CA LYS A 65 -5.63 1.44 -19.34
C LYS A 65 -5.62 2.17 -17.98
N ALA A 66 -4.94 1.61 -16.98
CA ALA A 66 -4.81 2.25 -15.67
C ALA A 66 -3.99 3.55 -15.74
N LEU A 67 -2.87 3.53 -16.47
CA LEU A 67 -2.03 4.72 -16.67
C LEU A 67 -2.84 5.85 -17.33
N LYS A 68 -3.58 5.55 -18.41
CA LYS A 68 -4.44 6.53 -19.11
C LYS A 68 -5.56 7.03 -18.21
N LEU A 69 -6.22 6.13 -17.46
CA LEU A 69 -7.28 6.53 -16.52
C LEU A 69 -6.80 7.60 -15.55
N VAL A 70 -5.56 7.47 -15.04
CA VAL A 70 -5.04 8.47 -14.10
C VAL A 70 -4.55 9.72 -14.81
N GLU A 71 -3.91 9.61 -15.98
CA GLU A 71 -3.41 10.77 -16.72
C GLU A 71 -4.52 11.68 -17.25
N GLU A 72 -5.59 11.07 -17.79
CA GLU A 72 -6.70 11.78 -18.43
C GLU A 72 -7.67 12.45 -17.44
N ASN A 73 -7.54 12.17 -16.13
CA ASN A 73 -8.44 12.70 -15.10
C ASN A 73 -7.68 13.58 -14.10
N GLU A 74 -7.73 14.90 -14.33
CA GLU A 74 -6.96 15.88 -13.55
C GLU A 74 -7.37 16.03 -12.08
N ASN A 75 -8.60 15.62 -11.72
CA ASN A 75 -9.18 15.86 -10.38
C ASN A 75 -9.30 14.59 -9.52
N LEU A 76 -8.44 13.59 -9.73
CA LEU A 76 -8.49 12.34 -8.96
C LEU A 76 -8.19 12.54 -7.46
N GLU A 77 -7.45 13.57 -7.09
CA GLU A 77 -7.25 13.98 -5.69
C GLU A 77 -8.58 14.32 -5.01
N GLU A 78 -9.65 14.68 -5.76
CA GLU A 78 -10.98 14.93 -5.20
C GLU A 78 -11.63 13.65 -4.65
N ILE A 79 -11.25 12.50 -5.19
CA ILE A 79 -11.68 11.18 -4.73
C ILE A 79 -10.52 10.41 -4.08
N GLY A 80 -9.56 11.14 -3.53
CA GLY A 80 -8.48 10.59 -2.70
C GLY A 80 -7.37 9.85 -3.43
N VAL A 81 -7.39 9.78 -4.78
CA VAL A 81 -6.37 9.06 -5.55
C VAL A 81 -5.15 9.94 -5.77
N LEU A 82 -4.00 9.53 -5.22
CA LEU A 82 -2.73 10.25 -5.34
C LEU A 82 -1.86 9.76 -6.51
N GLY A 83 -2.28 8.77 -7.24
CA GLY A 83 -1.59 8.07 -8.31
C GLY A 83 -1.79 6.57 -8.21
N LEU A 84 -0.99 5.77 -8.93
CA LEU A 84 -1.08 4.30 -8.95
C LEU A 84 0.03 3.65 -8.13
N HIS A 85 -0.30 2.48 -7.58
CA HIS A 85 0.68 1.47 -7.20
C HIS A 85 0.54 0.30 -8.19
N ILE A 86 1.57 0.07 -9.02
CA ILE A 86 1.63 -1.08 -9.93
C ILE A 86 2.41 -2.19 -9.21
N GLU A 87 1.75 -3.30 -8.88
CA GLU A 87 2.33 -4.42 -8.16
C GLU A 87 2.58 -5.62 -9.09
N GLY A 88 3.80 -5.76 -9.52
CA GLY A 88 4.15 -6.66 -10.63
C GLY A 88 3.90 -6.01 -12.00
N PRO A 89 3.85 -6.78 -13.08
CA PRO A 89 3.92 -8.24 -13.22
C PRO A 89 5.36 -8.83 -13.16
N TYR A 90 6.35 -8.05 -12.82
CA TYR A 90 7.77 -8.42 -12.81
C TYR A 90 8.17 -8.92 -11.44
N ILE A 91 7.46 -9.95 -10.98
CA ILE A 91 7.59 -10.58 -9.67
C ILE A 91 8.07 -12.02 -9.77
N SER A 92 8.44 -12.61 -8.65
CA SER A 92 8.97 -13.97 -8.59
C SER A 92 7.84 -14.99 -8.48
N ILE A 93 7.79 -15.98 -9.38
CA ILE A 93 6.78 -17.06 -9.36
C ILE A 93 6.73 -17.78 -8.01
N PRO A 94 7.85 -18.16 -7.36
CA PRO A 94 7.83 -18.77 -6.01
C PRO A 94 7.21 -17.89 -4.91
N LYS A 95 7.12 -16.59 -5.16
CA LYS A 95 6.58 -15.58 -4.23
C LYS A 95 5.38 -14.82 -4.80
N LYS A 96 4.67 -15.45 -5.73
CA LYS A 96 3.54 -14.83 -6.43
C LYS A 96 2.34 -14.50 -5.52
N GLY A 97 2.18 -15.18 -4.38
CA GLY A 97 0.96 -15.04 -3.57
C GLY A 97 -0.28 -15.39 -4.40
N ILE A 98 -1.28 -14.50 -4.37
CA ILE A 98 -2.54 -14.64 -5.13
C ILE A 98 -2.42 -14.23 -6.61
N HIS A 99 -1.32 -13.59 -7.01
CA HIS A 99 -1.14 -13.12 -8.38
C HIS A 99 -1.25 -14.24 -9.40
N ASN A 100 -1.89 -13.98 -10.54
CA ASN A 100 -2.05 -14.96 -11.61
C ASN A 100 -0.70 -15.24 -12.30
N PRO A 101 -0.17 -16.47 -12.22
CA PRO A 101 1.14 -16.80 -12.78
C PRO A 101 1.19 -16.68 -14.30
N ALA A 102 0.04 -16.72 -15.00
CA ALA A 102 -0.01 -16.57 -16.45
C ALA A 102 0.41 -15.16 -16.93
N TYR A 103 0.33 -14.17 -16.06
CA TYR A 103 0.70 -12.77 -16.37
C TYR A 103 2.06 -12.37 -15.81
N ILE A 104 2.70 -13.21 -14.98
CA ILE A 104 4.07 -12.95 -14.51
C ILE A 104 5.02 -13.13 -15.68
N ARG A 105 5.85 -12.10 -15.93
CA ARG A 105 6.76 -12.07 -17.09
C ARG A 105 7.99 -11.22 -16.83
N VAL A 106 8.96 -11.33 -17.73
CA VAL A 106 10.12 -10.43 -17.75
C VAL A 106 9.74 -9.06 -18.30
N MET A 107 10.48 -8.04 -17.91
CA MET A 107 10.32 -6.68 -18.41
C MET A 107 10.65 -6.61 -19.90
N SER A 108 9.80 -5.96 -20.69
CA SER A 108 10.09 -5.57 -22.06
C SER A 108 10.35 -4.06 -22.14
N ASP A 109 11.22 -3.64 -23.05
CA ASP A 109 11.56 -2.23 -23.25
C ASP A 109 10.30 -1.41 -23.56
N GLU A 110 9.38 -1.95 -24.38
CA GLU A 110 8.18 -1.25 -24.81
C GLU A 110 7.30 -0.78 -23.65
N ILE A 111 6.92 -1.69 -22.73
CA ILE A 111 6.03 -1.34 -21.63
C ILE A 111 6.76 -0.52 -20.56
N ILE A 112 8.06 -0.76 -20.33
CA ILE A 112 8.86 0.02 -19.38
C ILE A 112 8.98 1.48 -19.87
N HIS A 113 9.28 1.71 -21.14
CA HIS A 113 9.29 3.06 -21.73
C HIS A 113 7.93 3.76 -21.59
N LYS A 114 6.80 3.02 -21.80
CA LYS A 114 5.47 3.59 -21.61
C LYS A 114 5.25 4.00 -20.14
N ILE A 115 5.52 3.12 -19.18
CA ILE A 115 5.36 3.43 -17.75
C ILE A 115 6.24 4.62 -17.36
N ALA A 116 7.51 4.62 -17.75
CA ALA A 116 8.45 5.69 -17.46
C ALA A 116 8.02 7.04 -18.07
N LYS A 117 7.41 7.04 -19.27
CA LYS A 117 6.88 8.25 -19.92
C LYS A 117 5.78 8.93 -19.10
N PHE A 118 4.89 8.15 -18.46
CA PHE A 118 3.88 8.69 -17.55
C PHE A 118 4.51 9.15 -16.21
N GLY A 119 5.57 8.47 -15.78
CA GLY A 119 6.39 8.83 -14.62
C GLY A 119 5.63 8.89 -13.30
N SER A 120 6.24 9.56 -12.32
CA SER A 120 5.70 9.66 -10.95
C SER A 120 4.46 10.55 -10.82
N LYS A 121 4.06 11.28 -11.86
CA LYS A 121 2.78 11.99 -11.88
C LYS A 121 1.62 10.99 -11.85
N VAL A 122 1.76 9.86 -12.55
CA VAL A 122 0.74 8.82 -12.68
C VAL A 122 1.04 7.63 -11.77
N THR A 123 2.27 7.09 -11.80
CA THR A 123 2.67 5.92 -11.00
C THR A 123 3.55 6.34 -9.84
N LYS A 124 3.02 6.26 -8.63
CA LYS A 124 3.79 6.62 -7.42
C LYS A 124 4.71 5.50 -6.97
N ILE A 125 4.25 4.26 -7.06
CA ILE A 125 4.97 3.07 -6.60
C ILE A 125 4.90 2.00 -7.69
N MET A 126 6.02 1.30 -7.91
CA MET A 126 6.06 0.09 -8.71
C MET A 126 6.80 -1.01 -7.96
N THR A 127 6.10 -2.11 -7.67
CA THR A 127 6.65 -3.27 -6.95
C THR A 127 7.26 -4.26 -7.93
N ILE A 128 8.52 -4.61 -7.69
CA ILE A 128 9.36 -5.42 -8.59
C ILE A 128 10.19 -6.39 -7.74
N ALA A 129 10.37 -7.61 -8.23
CA ALA A 129 11.34 -8.56 -7.71
C ALA A 129 12.75 -8.23 -8.28
N PRO A 130 13.76 -7.90 -7.45
CA PRO A 130 15.08 -7.51 -7.92
C PRO A 130 15.73 -8.53 -8.86
N GLU A 131 15.58 -9.81 -8.56
CA GLU A 131 16.15 -10.91 -9.37
C GLU A 131 15.58 -10.96 -10.79
N ASN A 132 14.36 -10.46 -11.00
CA ASN A 132 13.68 -10.47 -12.30
C ASN A 132 13.85 -9.15 -13.09
N ALA A 133 14.62 -8.20 -12.55
CA ALA A 133 14.77 -6.88 -13.14
C ALA A 133 16.14 -6.67 -13.77
N LYS A 134 16.16 -6.06 -14.97
CA LYS A 134 17.38 -5.55 -15.59
C LYS A 134 17.72 -4.18 -15.03
N VAL A 135 19.01 -3.90 -14.87
CA VAL A 135 19.50 -2.62 -14.31
C VAL A 135 19.06 -1.43 -15.15
N GLU A 136 19.06 -1.57 -16.49
CA GLU A 136 18.66 -0.54 -17.43
C GLU A 136 17.21 -0.12 -17.19
N HIS A 137 16.31 -1.10 -17.01
CA HIS A 137 14.89 -0.83 -16.74
C HIS A 137 14.68 -0.19 -15.35
N LEU A 138 15.39 -0.69 -14.32
CA LEU A 138 15.32 -0.09 -12.99
C LEU A 138 15.78 1.36 -13.01
N LYS A 139 16.86 1.66 -13.74
CA LYS A 139 17.37 3.01 -13.90
C LYS A 139 16.36 3.92 -14.61
N GLU A 140 15.80 3.49 -15.73
CA GLU A 140 14.80 4.25 -16.47
C GLU A 140 13.57 4.60 -15.62
N LEU A 141 13.01 3.61 -14.93
CA LEU A 141 11.86 3.82 -14.04
C LEU A 141 12.21 4.74 -12.87
N LYS A 142 13.38 4.59 -12.26
CA LYS A 142 13.86 5.46 -11.18
C LYS A 142 14.05 6.91 -11.66
N ASP A 143 14.65 7.09 -12.84
CA ASP A 143 14.92 8.41 -13.44
C ASP A 143 13.60 9.12 -13.82
N SER A 144 12.52 8.37 -14.10
CA SER A 144 11.17 8.93 -14.31
C SER A 144 10.50 9.40 -13.00
N GLY A 145 11.14 9.22 -11.86
CA GLY A 145 10.70 9.63 -10.54
C GLY A 145 9.81 8.63 -9.82
N ILE A 146 9.51 7.48 -10.42
CA ILE A 146 8.72 6.40 -9.79
C ILE A 146 9.49 5.82 -8.61
N ASN A 147 8.81 5.60 -7.47
CA ASN A 147 9.42 4.92 -6.34
C ASN A 147 9.37 3.41 -6.58
N LEU A 148 10.51 2.80 -6.87
CA LEU A 148 10.61 1.34 -6.99
C LEU A 148 10.55 0.71 -5.61
N SER A 149 9.75 -0.34 -5.48
CA SER A 149 9.50 -1.07 -4.24
C SER A 149 9.90 -2.54 -4.39
N ILE A 150 10.69 -3.05 -3.45
CA ILE A 150 11.06 -4.47 -3.41
C ILE A 150 9.86 -5.26 -2.87
N GLY A 151 9.38 -6.24 -3.62
CA GLY A 151 8.28 -7.11 -3.17
C GLY A 151 8.08 -8.31 -4.07
N HIS A 152 7.32 -9.30 -3.60
CA HIS A 152 7.07 -10.55 -4.32
C HIS A 152 8.34 -11.17 -4.89
N THR A 153 9.35 -11.31 -4.04
CA THR A 153 10.72 -11.64 -4.43
C THR A 153 11.26 -12.84 -3.67
N ASN A 154 11.96 -13.71 -4.37
CA ASN A 154 12.73 -14.81 -3.81
C ASN A 154 14.24 -14.54 -3.84
N ALA A 155 14.64 -13.30 -4.06
CA ALA A 155 16.03 -12.90 -4.07
C ALA A 155 16.76 -13.34 -2.79
N THR A 156 18.01 -13.74 -2.93
CA THR A 156 18.92 -13.88 -1.81
C THR A 156 19.27 -12.50 -1.22
N TYR A 157 19.92 -12.50 -0.11
CA TYR A 157 20.42 -11.27 0.53
C TYR A 157 21.35 -10.49 -0.42
N GLU A 158 22.31 -11.18 -1.02
CA GLU A 158 23.27 -10.61 -1.96
C GLU A 158 22.60 -10.06 -3.22
N GLU A 159 21.71 -10.82 -3.85
CA GLU A 159 20.96 -10.38 -5.04
C GLU A 159 20.12 -9.12 -4.76
N ALA A 160 19.54 -9.03 -3.57
CA ALA A 160 18.81 -7.83 -3.17
C ALA A 160 19.73 -6.62 -2.98
N LEU A 161 20.90 -6.81 -2.33
CA LEU A 161 21.88 -5.73 -2.10
C LEU A 161 22.51 -5.20 -3.38
N GLU A 162 22.77 -6.05 -4.37
CA GLU A 162 23.32 -5.63 -5.67
C GLU A 162 22.49 -4.57 -6.39
N LYS A 163 21.16 -4.57 -6.15
CA LYS A 163 20.24 -3.65 -6.82
C LYS A 163 19.52 -2.69 -5.89
N VAL A 164 19.78 -2.75 -4.59
CA VAL A 164 19.06 -1.96 -3.57
C VAL A 164 19.11 -0.46 -3.82
N GLU A 165 20.15 0.06 -4.45
CA GLU A 165 20.31 1.49 -4.77
C GLU A 165 19.24 2.04 -5.72
N TYR A 166 18.59 1.16 -6.51
CA TYR A 166 17.49 1.54 -7.41
C TYR A 166 16.17 1.67 -6.67
N PHE A 167 16.04 1.05 -5.52
CA PHE A 167 14.80 0.98 -4.76
C PHE A 167 14.73 2.06 -3.69
N LYS A 168 13.53 2.55 -3.45
CA LYS A 168 13.21 3.51 -2.38
C LYS A 168 12.28 2.90 -1.34
N MET A 169 11.63 1.79 -1.68
CA MET A 169 10.56 1.20 -0.89
C MET A 169 10.68 -0.33 -0.82
N ALA A 170 9.95 -0.90 0.13
CA ALA A 170 9.65 -2.33 0.19
C ALA A 170 8.16 -2.52 0.48
N THR A 171 7.55 -3.49 -0.21
CA THR A 171 6.11 -3.76 -0.19
C THR A 171 5.79 -4.78 0.90
N HIS A 172 4.74 -4.57 1.68
CA HIS A 172 4.17 -5.46 2.73
C HIS A 172 5.17 -6.42 3.38
N LEU A 173 6.13 -5.85 4.11
CA LEU A 173 7.26 -6.56 4.75
C LEU A 173 6.85 -7.91 5.34
N PHE A 174 7.68 -8.92 5.16
CA PHE A 174 7.52 -10.34 5.50
C PHE A 174 6.65 -11.15 4.53
N ASN A 175 5.72 -10.51 3.80
CA ASN A 175 4.78 -11.20 2.93
C ASN A 175 5.38 -11.36 1.53
N ALA A 176 5.26 -12.57 0.97
CA ALA A 176 5.80 -12.90 -0.36
C ALA A 176 7.28 -12.50 -0.55
N MET A 177 8.10 -12.69 0.48
CA MET A 177 9.55 -12.40 0.50
C MET A 177 10.35 -13.65 0.87
N SER A 178 11.65 -13.69 0.48
CA SER A 178 12.60 -14.69 1.03
C SER A 178 12.78 -14.46 2.52
N SER A 179 12.79 -15.55 3.29
CA SER A 179 12.74 -15.51 4.75
C SER A 179 14.05 -15.09 5.37
N PHE A 180 14.00 -14.39 6.50
CA PHE A 180 15.16 -14.10 7.33
C PHE A 180 15.55 -15.35 8.12
N THR A 181 16.74 -15.88 7.87
CA THR A 181 17.29 -17.02 8.60
C THR A 181 18.73 -16.73 9.09
N SER A 182 19.26 -17.60 9.94
CA SER A 182 20.62 -17.44 10.49
C SER A 182 21.76 -17.59 9.45
N ARG A 183 21.49 -18.23 8.32
CA ARG A 183 22.50 -18.50 7.27
C ARG A 183 22.20 -17.81 5.95
N GLU A 184 20.97 -17.40 5.76
CA GLU A 184 20.49 -16.64 4.60
C GLU A 184 19.50 -15.60 5.13
N PRO A 185 19.93 -14.33 5.25
CA PRO A 185 19.05 -13.28 5.76
C PRO A 185 17.93 -12.91 4.79
N GLY A 186 18.04 -13.32 3.54
CA GLY A 186 17.07 -13.03 2.49
C GLY A 186 16.86 -11.54 2.23
N VAL A 187 15.83 -11.23 1.47
CA VAL A 187 15.47 -9.84 1.19
C VAL A 187 15.08 -9.07 2.46
N ILE A 188 14.53 -9.75 3.45
CA ILE A 188 14.18 -9.12 4.74
C ILE A 188 15.44 -8.59 5.44
N GLY A 189 16.54 -9.37 5.42
CA GLY A 189 17.82 -8.94 5.95
C GLY A 189 18.39 -7.73 5.20
N ALA A 190 18.32 -7.75 3.87
CA ALA A 190 18.74 -6.61 3.04
C ALA A 190 17.95 -5.32 3.35
N ILE A 191 16.63 -5.44 3.56
CA ILE A 191 15.78 -4.32 3.97
C ILE A 191 16.17 -3.80 5.35
N PHE A 192 16.43 -4.69 6.31
CA PHE A 192 16.81 -4.30 7.66
C PHE A 192 18.21 -3.64 7.74
N GLU A 193 19.12 -4.07 6.89
CA GLU A 193 20.43 -3.43 6.78
C GLU A 193 20.33 -2.07 6.09
N ASN A 194 19.59 -1.99 4.99
CA ASN A 194 19.34 -0.74 4.28
C ASN A 194 18.16 0.03 4.89
N LYS A 195 18.40 0.71 6.00
CA LYS A 195 17.40 1.50 6.75
C LYS A 195 16.86 2.72 6.01
N SER A 196 17.26 2.96 4.77
CA SER A 196 16.74 4.09 3.96
C SER A 196 15.43 3.79 3.26
N LEU A 197 15.08 2.49 3.10
CA LEU A 197 13.87 2.07 2.40
C LEU A 197 12.61 2.34 3.22
N TYR A 198 11.67 3.09 2.65
CA TYR A 198 10.32 3.17 3.20
C TYR A 198 9.60 1.83 3.00
N THR A 199 9.09 1.26 4.05
CA THR A 199 8.60 -0.13 4.05
C THR A 199 7.17 -0.20 4.52
N GLY A 200 6.27 -0.71 3.67
CA GLY A 200 4.88 -0.97 4.03
C GLY A 200 4.75 -2.22 4.89
N ILE A 201 3.81 -2.23 5.84
CA ILE A 201 3.51 -3.38 6.67
C ILE A 201 2.03 -3.50 6.96
N ILE A 202 1.49 -4.72 6.88
CA ILE A 202 0.10 -5.06 7.21
C ILE A 202 0.05 -5.46 8.68
N VAL A 203 -0.80 -4.78 9.47
CA VAL A 203 -0.85 -4.96 10.94
C VAL A 203 -2.20 -5.52 11.36
N ASP A 204 -2.54 -6.70 10.84
CA ASP A 204 -3.79 -7.42 11.12
C ASP A 204 -3.63 -8.63 12.06
N GLY A 205 -2.37 -8.97 12.43
CA GLY A 205 -2.07 -10.18 13.23
C GLY A 205 -2.17 -11.48 12.45
N VAL A 206 -2.49 -11.43 11.15
CA VAL A 206 -2.59 -12.55 10.22
C VAL A 206 -1.41 -12.58 9.26
N HIS A 207 -1.24 -11.50 8.49
CA HIS A 207 -0.12 -11.30 7.56
C HIS A 207 1.21 -11.12 8.29
N SER A 208 1.17 -10.46 9.45
CA SER A 208 2.35 -10.22 10.27
C SER A 208 2.00 -10.41 11.75
N HIS A 209 2.73 -11.28 12.43
CA HIS A 209 2.61 -11.39 13.90
C HIS A 209 3.04 -10.07 14.54
N TYR A 210 2.30 -9.60 15.55
CA TYR A 210 2.55 -8.29 16.18
C TYR A 210 3.97 -8.16 16.77
N GLY A 211 4.57 -9.25 17.23
CA GLY A 211 5.97 -9.28 17.67
C GLY A 211 6.95 -9.00 16.52
N SER A 212 6.67 -9.51 15.30
CA SER A 212 7.47 -9.22 14.12
C SER A 212 7.32 -7.76 13.69
N VAL A 213 6.11 -7.20 13.78
CA VAL A 213 5.85 -5.76 13.54
C VAL A 213 6.65 -4.92 14.52
N LYS A 214 6.69 -5.28 15.81
CA LYS A 214 7.47 -4.58 16.84
C LYS A 214 8.96 -4.55 16.51
N ILE A 215 9.53 -5.69 16.16
CA ILE A 215 10.96 -5.80 15.78
C ILE A 215 11.24 -4.94 14.54
N ALA A 216 10.41 -5.05 13.50
CA ALA A 216 10.56 -4.25 12.29
C ALA A 216 10.49 -2.74 12.60
N LYS A 217 9.57 -2.33 13.49
CA LYS A 217 9.43 -0.94 13.92
C LYS A 217 10.68 -0.44 14.67
N ASP A 218 11.24 -1.25 15.54
CA ASP A 218 12.43 -0.89 16.30
C ASP A 218 13.66 -0.73 15.38
N ILE A 219 13.72 -1.48 14.26
CA ILE A 219 14.82 -1.41 13.28
C ILE A 219 14.61 -0.25 12.30
N LEU A 220 13.44 -0.18 11.66
CA LEU A 220 13.16 0.73 10.53
C LEU A 220 12.66 2.11 10.97
N LYS A 221 12.18 2.22 12.22
CA LYS A 221 11.72 3.49 12.82
C LYS A 221 10.69 4.20 11.92
N GLU A 222 10.95 5.44 11.56
CA GLU A 222 10.10 6.28 10.71
C GLU A 222 10.00 5.83 9.24
N LYS A 223 10.77 4.82 8.86
CA LYS A 223 10.68 4.23 7.52
C LYS A 223 9.62 3.14 7.43
N LEU A 224 9.13 2.61 8.55
CA LEU A 224 8.04 1.65 8.56
C LEU A 224 6.69 2.37 8.63
N PHE A 225 5.81 2.11 7.64
CA PHE A 225 4.47 2.70 7.58
C PHE A 225 3.39 1.64 7.39
N LEU A 226 2.17 1.96 7.83
CA LEU A 226 1.00 1.09 7.74
C LEU A 226 0.45 1.09 6.31
N VAL A 227 0.12 -0.10 5.80
CA VAL A 227 -0.70 -0.33 4.62
C VAL A 227 -1.78 -1.34 4.95
N THR A 228 -2.88 -1.33 4.20
CA THR A 228 -3.91 -2.34 4.39
C THR A 228 -3.72 -3.55 3.50
N ASP A 229 -3.33 -3.38 2.26
CA ASP A 229 -3.41 -4.40 1.21
C ASP A 229 -4.85 -4.97 1.10
N ALA A 230 -5.84 -4.08 1.32
CA ALA A 230 -7.23 -4.44 1.43
C ALA A 230 -7.84 -4.83 0.08
N VAL A 231 -8.87 -5.67 0.17
CA VAL A 231 -9.62 -6.21 -0.97
C VAL A 231 -11.13 -6.02 -0.77
N ALA A 232 -11.91 -6.47 -1.74
CA ALA A 232 -13.37 -6.23 -1.86
C ALA A 232 -14.23 -6.33 -0.59
N PRO A 233 -14.02 -7.27 0.36
CA PRO A 233 -14.89 -7.42 1.53
C PRO A 233 -14.93 -6.20 2.47
N VAL A 234 -13.88 -5.37 2.49
CA VAL A 234 -13.86 -4.19 3.38
C VAL A 234 -15.07 -3.29 3.13
N GLY A 235 -15.80 -2.97 4.20
CA GLY A 235 -17.01 -2.14 4.15
C GLY A 235 -18.25 -2.85 3.60
N THR A 236 -18.24 -4.18 3.51
CA THR A 236 -19.36 -5.01 3.03
C THR A 236 -19.62 -6.21 3.95
N ASN A 237 -20.68 -6.96 3.62
CA ASN A 237 -20.98 -8.26 4.24
C ASN A 237 -20.61 -9.44 3.32
N MET A 238 -19.65 -9.28 2.42
CA MET A 238 -19.24 -10.35 1.50
C MET A 238 -18.53 -11.46 2.26
N GLU A 239 -18.91 -12.70 1.99
CA GLU A 239 -18.25 -13.89 2.52
C GLU A 239 -17.25 -14.50 1.53
N SER A 240 -17.30 -14.10 0.26
CA SER A 240 -16.35 -14.53 -0.77
C SER A 240 -16.35 -13.56 -1.94
N PHE A 241 -15.25 -13.55 -2.67
CA PHE A 241 -15.09 -12.78 -3.91
C PHE A 241 -14.14 -13.52 -4.87
N MET A 242 -14.10 -13.06 -6.11
CA MET A 242 -13.10 -13.54 -7.07
C MET A 242 -11.92 -12.56 -7.07
N PHE A 243 -10.69 -13.09 -7.11
CA PHE A 243 -9.49 -12.28 -7.24
C PHE A 243 -8.51 -13.01 -8.17
N GLU A 244 -8.23 -12.41 -9.32
CA GLU A 244 -7.34 -12.97 -10.37
C GLU A 244 -7.68 -14.42 -10.74
N GLY A 245 -8.99 -14.69 -10.89
CA GLY A 245 -9.51 -16.01 -11.25
C GLY A 245 -9.59 -17.01 -10.09
N ASN A 246 -9.16 -16.65 -8.88
CA ASN A 246 -9.25 -17.48 -7.69
C ASN A 246 -10.46 -17.06 -6.85
N LYS A 247 -11.22 -18.03 -6.37
CA LYS A 247 -12.24 -17.78 -5.36
C LYS A 247 -11.56 -17.59 -4.01
N VAL A 248 -11.75 -16.44 -3.38
CA VAL A 248 -11.22 -16.11 -2.05
C VAL A 248 -12.39 -16.09 -1.06
N LEU A 249 -12.25 -16.78 0.07
CA LEU A 249 -13.21 -16.77 1.16
C LEU A 249 -12.78 -15.71 2.18
N TYR A 250 -13.73 -14.91 2.63
CA TYR A 250 -13.56 -14.02 3.76
C TYR A 250 -14.21 -14.63 5.00
N LYS A 251 -13.39 -15.01 5.95
CA LYS A 251 -13.85 -15.60 7.21
C LYS A 251 -12.87 -15.28 8.35
N ASP A 252 -13.41 -14.94 9.51
CA ASP A 252 -12.63 -14.69 10.74
C ASP A 252 -11.50 -13.66 10.51
N GLY A 253 -11.77 -12.58 9.74
CA GLY A 253 -10.81 -11.53 9.44
C GLY A 253 -9.76 -11.89 8.38
N LYS A 254 -9.88 -13.05 7.73
CA LYS A 254 -8.90 -13.55 6.75
C LYS A 254 -9.52 -13.71 5.37
N CYS A 255 -8.78 -13.30 4.37
CA CYS A 255 -9.09 -13.55 2.96
C CYS A 255 -8.21 -14.71 2.45
N ILE A 256 -8.78 -15.91 2.29
CA ILE A 256 -8.02 -17.13 2.01
C ILE A 256 -8.61 -17.84 0.79
N SER A 257 -7.75 -18.18 -0.18
CA SER A 257 -8.08 -19.06 -1.29
C SER A 257 -8.12 -20.54 -0.84
N PRO A 258 -8.73 -21.44 -1.62
CA PRO A 258 -8.87 -22.85 -1.24
C PRO A 258 -7.56 -23.60 -0.98
N ASP A 259 -6.45 -23.14 -1.56
CA ASP A 259 -5.10 -23.70 -1.34
C ASP A 259 -4.40 -23.14 -0.10
N GLY A 260 -5.08 -22.26 0.66
CA GLY A 260 -4.54 -21.66 1.88
C GLY A 260 -3.72 -20.37 1.65
N THR A 261 -3.61 -19.89 0.42
CA THR A 261 -2.92 -18.64 0.11
C THR A 261 -3.75 -17.45 0.59
N LEU A 262 -3.12 -16.50 1.28
CA LEU A 262 -3.74 -15.22 1.61
C LEU A 262 -3.90 -14.38 0.33
N GLY A 263 -5.10 -13.83 0.12
CA GLY A 263 -5.47 -13.02 -1.04
C GLY A 263 -5.80 -11.58 -0.65
N GLY A 264 -4.81 -10.86 -0.15
CA GLY A 264 -5.00 -9.54 0.44
C GLY A 264 -5.63 -9.58 1.83
N SER A 265 -5.92 -8.43 2.41
CA SER A 265 -6.48 -8.29 3.75
C SER A 265 -7.92 -7.75 3.74
N ALA A 266 -8.58 -7.83 4.89
CA ALA A 266 -9.81 -7.09 5.17
C ALA A 266 -9.58 -5.98 6.21
N LEU A 267 -8.34 -5.57 6.41
CA LEU A 267 -7.92 -4.54 7.35
C LEU A 267 -8.34 -3.16 6.86
N THR A 268 -8.81 -2.31 7.77
CA THR A 268 -8.92 -0.86 7.55
C THR A 268 -7.74 -0.14 8.21
N MET A 269 -7.42 1.07 7.72
CA MET A 269 -6.33 1.85 8.32
C MET A 269 -6.56 2.15 9.81
N ILE A 270 -7.81 2.42 10.23
CA ILE A 270 -8.10 2.66 11.65
C ILE A 270 -7.88 1.41 12.50
N GLU A 271 -8.28 0.22 12.03
CA GLU A 271 -8.00 -1.05 12.74
C GLU A 271 -6.49 -1.31 12.82
N GLY A 272 -5.73 -0.99 11.77
CA GLY A 272 -4.27 -1.04 11.80
C GLY A 272 -3.67 -0.11 12.86
N VAL A 273 -4.17 1.13 13.00
CA VAL A 273 -3.78 2.07 14.06
C VAL A 273 -4.13 1.50 15.44
N GLN A 274 -5.35 0.98 15.63
CA GLN A 274 -5.76 0.35 16.88
C GLN A 274 -4.86 -0.84 17.24
N ASN A 275 -4.51 -1.70 16.27
CA ASN A 275 -3.63 -2.85 16.45
C ASN A 275 -2.20 -2.43 16.80
N LEU A 276 -1.68 -1.36 16.17
CA LEU A 276 -0.37 -0.78 16.51
C LEU A 276 -0.32 -0.35 17.98
N VAL A 277 -1.33 0.35 18.46
CA VAL A 277 -1.40 0.80 19.86
C VAL A 277 -1.61 -0.36 20.81
N LYS A 278 -2.62 -1.20 20.56
CA LYS A 278 -3.09 -2.23 21.47
C LYS A 278 -2.16 -3.46 21.56
N HIS A 279 -1.68 -3.91 20.42
CA HIS A 279 -0.95 -5.19 20.31
C HIS A 279 0.54 -5.01 20.09
N VAL A 280 0.96 -4.06 19.24
CA VAL A 280 2.38 -3.75 19.00
C VAL A 280 2.94 -2.85 20.10
N ARG A 281 2.07 -2.10 20.79
CA ARG A 281 2.38 -1.21 21.93
C ARG A 281 3.33 -0.06 21.53
N VAL A 282 3.10 0.52 20.36
CA VAL A 282 3.68 1.82 20.02
C VAL A 282 2.78 2.94 20.58
N SER A 283 3.30 4.15 20.72
CA SER A 283 2.49 5.29 21.14
C SER A 283 1.41 5.60 20.09
N LEU A 284 0.30 6.22 20.50
CA LEU A 284 -0.74 6.66 19.58
C LEU A 284 -0.18 7.61 18.52
N GLU A 285 0.66 8.56 18.93
CA GLU A 285 1.31 9.50 18.02
C GLU A 285 2.10 8.76 16.92
N GLU A 286 2.88 7.75 17.31
CA GLU A 286 3.66 6.95 16.38
C GLU A 286 2.79 6.13 15.43
N ALA A 287 1.70 5.53 15.93
CA ALA A 287 0.73 4.81 15.11
C ALA A 287 0.06 5.72 14.07
N LEU A 288 -0.29 6.94 14.47
CA LEU A 288 -0.85 7.96 13.57
C LEU A 288 0.17 8.43 12.53
N PHE A 289 1.45 8.60 12.90
CA PHE A 289 2.52 8.89 11.93
C PHE A 289 2.70 7.76 10.92
N MET A 290 2.64 6.51 11.36
CA MET A 290 2.70 5.34 10.46
C MET A 290 1.53 5.29 9.48
N ALA A 291 0.37 5.84 9.82
CA ALA A 291 -0.83 5.85 8.98
C ALA A 291 -0.97 7.12 8.12
N SER A 292 -0.21 8.19 8.37
CA SER A 292 -0.38 9.47 7.69
C SER A 292 0.93 10.11 7.22
N THR A 293 1.78 10.51 8.16
CA THR A 293 3.02 11.27 7.88
C THR A 293 4.06 10.45 7.14
N TYR A 294 4.30 9.20 7.55
CA TYR A 294 5.33 8.37 6.93
C TYR A 294 4.96 7.93 5.51
N PRO A 295 3.70 7.49 5.22
CA PRO A 295 3.33 7.24 3.83
C PRO A 295 3.36 8.51 2.96
N ALA A 296 3.00 9.70 3.49
CA ALA A 296 3.14 10.96 2.76
C ALA A 296 4.59 11.23 2.34
N LYS A 297 5.54 11.06 3.28
CA LYS A 297 6.99 11.18 3.02
C LYS A 297 7.48 10.15 2.01
N ALA A 298 6.99 8.91 2.09
CA ALA A 298 7.41 7.82 1.22
C ALA A 298 7.17 8.13 -0.27
N ILE A 299 6.04 8.78 -0.60
CA ILE A 299 5.67 9.17 -1.96
C ILE A 299 5.87 10.66 -2.27
N ARG A 300 6.52 11.41 -1.36
CA ARG A 300 6.87 12.83 -1.52
C ARG A 300 5.66 13.75 -1.75
N VAL A 301 4.64 13.60 -0.91
CA VAL A 301 3.47 14.49 -0.86
C VAL A 301 3.33 15.14 0.53
N ASP A 302 4.36 15.05 1.35
CA ASP A 302 4.41 15.59 2.70
C ASP A 302 4.55 17.11 2.77
N ASP A 303 4.53 17.77 1.63
CA ASP A 303 4.33 19.22 1.49
C ASP A 303 2.86 19.65 1.54
N LYS A 304 1.92 18.71 1.39
CA LYS A 304 0.47 18.95 1.37
C LYS A 304 -0.33 18.03 2.31
N TYR A 305 0.20 16.85 2.64
CA TYR A 305 -0.50 15.79 3.38
C TYR A 305 0.28 15.35 4.62
N GLY A 306 -0.40 14.66 5.55
CA GLY A 306 0.22 13.99 6.69
C GLY A 306 0.50 14.88 7.91
N TYR A 307 0.08 16.16 7.90
CA TYR A 307 0.26 17.10 8.99
C TYR A 307 -0.97 17.99 9.18
N ILE A 308 -1.20 18.44 10.43
CA ILE A 308 -2.13 19.53 10.73
C ILE A 308 -1.30 20.81 10.76
N LYS A 309 -1.27 21.51 9.64
CA LYS A 309 -0.44 22.70 9.45
C LYS A 309 -1.08 23.64 8.44
N GLU A 310 -0.88 24.95 8.61
CA GLU A 310 -1.34 25.94 7.65
C GLU A 310 -0.76 25.67 6.25
N GLY A 311 -1.61 25.76 5.22
CA GLY A 311 -1.28 25.45 3.82
C GLY A 311 -1.41 23.98 3.44
N TYR A 312 -1.70 23.07 4.39
CA TYR A 312 -1.92 21.65 4.12
C TYR A 312 -3.39 21.37 3.80
N ILE A 313 -3.63 20.26 3.12
CA ILE A 313 -4.98 19.74 2.86
C ILE A 313 -5.64 19.43 4.20
N ALA A 314 -6.82 19.99 4.43
CA ALA A 314 -7.55 19.85 5.69
C ALA A 314 -8.37 18.56 5.72
N ASP A 315 -7.69 17.44 5.59
CA ASP A 315 -8.23 16.08 5.72
C ASP A 315 -7.83 15.55 7.10
N LEU A 316 -8.82 15.39 8.00
CA LEU A 316 -8.57 15.05 9.39
C LEU A 316 -9.53 13.95 9.85
N VAL A 317 -9.03 13.08 10.73
CA VAL A 317 -9.85 12.14 11.50
C VAL A 317 -10.09 12.71 12.89
N VAL A 318 -11.30 12.51 13.39
CA VAL A 318 -11.67 12.80 14.78
C VAL A 318 -11.95 11.48 15.47
N LEU A 319 -11.11 11.12 16.44
CA LEU A 319 -11.17 9.86 17.16
C LEU A 319 -11.74 10.05 18.57
N ASP A 320 -12.50 9.08 19.03
CA ASP A 320 -12.87 8.96 20.43
C ASP A 320 -11.73 8.39 21.28
N LYS A 321 -11.96 8.19 22.57
CA LYS A 321 -10.95 7.66 23.51
C LYS A 321 -10.60 6.19 23.26
N GLU A 322 -11.50 5.45 22.64
CA GLU A 322 -11.35 4.06 22.25
C GLU A 322 -10.70 3.93 20.85
N LEU A 323 -10.32 5.05 20.24
CA LEU A 323 -9.75 5.19 18.91
C LEU A 323 -10.72 4.77 17.78
N ASN A 324 -12.03 4.90 17.98
CA ASN A 324 -12.99 4.77 16.90
C ASN A 324 -13.15 6.12 16.18
N ILE A 325 -13.47 6.08 14.91
CA ILE A 325 -13.75 7.29 14.13
C ILE A 325 -15.10 7.87 14.60
N SER A 326 -15.06 9.05 15.15
CA SER A 326 -16.26 9.81 15.52
C SER A 326 -16.77 10.65 14.38
N ASN A 327 -15.87 11.32 13.67
CA ASN A 327 -16.18 12.20 12.56
C ASN A 327 -14.98 12.30 11.61
N MET A 328 -15.25 12.77 10.41
CA MET A 328 -14.23 13.14 9.44
C MET A 328 -14.33 14.63 9.11
N ILE A 329 -13.19 15.21 8.80
CA ILE A 329 -13.12 16.50 8.11
C ILE A 329 -12.42 16.21 6.79
N VAL A 330 -13.10 16.46 5.68
CA VAL A 330 -12.58 16.21 4.35
C VAL A 330 -12.56 17.54 3.60
N LYS A 331 -11.37 17.97 3.20
CA LYS A 331 -11.14 19.28 2.56
C LYS A 331 -11.72 20.46 3.36
N GLY A 332 -11.61 20.37 4.69
CA GLY A 332 -12.13 21.38 5.61
C GLY A 332 -13.63 21.29 5.88
N GLU A 333 -14.34 20.37 5.27
CA GLU A 333 -15.78 20.13 5.49
C GLU A 333 -15.98 19.00 6.52
N TYR A 334 -16.79 19.30 7.53
CA TYR A 334 -17.17 18.34 8.56
C TYR A 334 -18.21 17.34 8.00
N LYS A 335 -17.90 16.06 8.08
CA LYS A 335 -18.75 14.96 7.57
C LYS A 335 -19.32 14.14 8.72
#